data_256ae10c646635e553521016fc4994b2
#
_entry.id   256ae10c646635e553521016fc4994b2
#
_cell.length_a   1.000
_cell.length_b   1.000
_cell.length_c   1.000
_cell.angle_alpha   90.00
_cell.angle_beta   90.00
_cell.angle_gamma   90.00
#
_symmetry.space_group_name_H-M   'P 1'
#
loop_
_entity.id
_entity.type
_entity.pdbx_description
1 polymer ?
#
loop_
_entity_poly.entity_id
_entity_poly.type
_entity_poly.pdbx_seq_one_letter_code
_entity_poly.pdbx_strand_id
1 'polypeptide(L)'
;MSERGTTTAPAGLDAGADARHPALRVADRLRLTTVYVLLLTATACWLAGQSHGARARFVRHNSSNVHHMEVGKWWTMFTSGLVVDGVPAWAGIAAVAVVLGLAEWRWGPARAGAVFVFGHLGATLLTEGAMWVMLTARIPGALSRARDVGISYGLVGTAGCLLALGPAPLRRFGLPALGLGLAVTWALDQQLADAGHLVALGLGALAARTPWLRGRARARARVPVSATR
;
A
#
# COMPACT_ATOMS: atom_id res chain seq x y z
N MET A 1 28.72 68.37 -15.38
CA MET A 1 27.44 67.74 -15.83
C MET A 1 27.77 66.34 -16.22
N SER A 2 27.42 65.42 -15.37
CA SER A 2 27.68 63.98 -15.57
C SER A 2 26.32 63.28 -15.54
N GLU A 3 25.85 62.81 -16.70
CA GLU A 3 24.65 62.05 -16.87
C GLU A 3 24.92 60.59 -16.47
N ARG A 4 24.27 60.16 -15.43
CA ARG A 4 24.23 58.72 -15.05
C ARG A 4 23.13 58.02 -15.87
N GLY A 5 23.55 57.27 -16.88
CA GLY A 5 22.67 56.37 -17.61
C GLY A 5 22.20 55.24 -16.70
N THR A 6 20.92 55.23 -16.37
CA THR A 6 20.22 54.08 -15.72
C THR A 6 19.92 53.02 -16.77
N THR A 7 20.72 51.95 -16.74
CA THR A 7 20.44 50.76 -17.56
C THR A 7 19.36 49.94 -16.86
N THR A 8 18.13 50.05 -17.34
CA THR A 8 17.03 49.14 -16.96
C THR A 8 17.28 47.77 -17.58
N ALA A 9 17.57 46.78 -16.73
CA ALA A 9 17.60 45.36 -17.13
C ALA A 9 16.19 44.90 -17.55
N PRO A 10 16.04 44.11 -18.62
CA PRO A 10 14.74 43.61 -19.02
C PRO A 10 14.23 42.59 -18.01
N ALA A 11 13.19 42.96 -17.27
CA ALA A 11 12.38 42.04 -16.50
C ALA A 11 11.52 41.25 -17.49
N GLY A 12 11.77 39.96 -17.63
CA GLY A 12 10.88 39.11 -18.40
C GLY A 12 11.53 37.91 -19.08
N LEU A 13 11.91 36.89 -18.33
CA LEU A 13 12.14 35.54 -18.89
C LEU A 13 11.92 34.38 -17.86
N ASP A 14 11.08 34.56 -16.85
CA ASP A 14 10.78 33.43 -15.93
C ASP A 14 9.29 33.05 -15.85
N ALA A 15 8.47 33.45 -16.81
CA ALA A 15 7.04 33.08 -16.84
C ALA A 15 6.74 31.76 -17.59
N GLY A 16 7.77 31.03 -18.04
CA GLY A 16 7.61 29.82 -18.89
C GLY A 16 7.78 28.46 -18.21
N ALA A 17 8.12 28.42 -16.93
CA ALA A 17 8.65 27.16 -16.34
C ALA A 17 7.61 26.21 -15.72
N ASP A 18 6.31 26.49 -15.69
CA ASP A 18 5.37 25.61 -15.01
C ASP A 18 4.05 25.33 -15.77
N ALA A 19 4.11 25.22 -17.08
CA ALA A 19 2.97 24.85 -17.94
C ALA A 19 2.77 23.32 -18.05
N ARG A 20 3.22 22.53 -17.08
CA ARG A 20 2.94 21.09 -17.06
C ARG A 20 1.44 20.85 -16.89
N HIS A 21 0.90 19.91 -17.69
CA HIS A 21 -0.49 19.51 -17.61
C HIS A 21 -0.85 19.10 -16.17
N PRO A 22 -2.03 19.49 -15.61
CA PRO A 22 -2.41 19.20 -14.23
C PRO A 22 -2.27 17.72 -13.84
N ALA A 23 -2.56 16.80 -14.79
CA ALA A 23 -2.40 15.35 -14.56
C ALA A 23 -0.94 14.95 -14.31
N LEU A 24 0.04 15.58 -15.00
CA LEU A 24 1.47 15.32 -14.80
C LEU A 24 1.93 15.79 -13.42
N ARG A 25 1.42 16.92 -12.93
CA ARG A 25 1.71 17.40 -11.58
C ARG A 25 1.18 16.45 -10.51
N VAL A 26 -0.01 15.86 -10.71
CA VAL A 26 -0.58 14.85 -9.80
C VAL A 26 0.25 13.59 -9.86
N ALA A 27 0.63 13.10 -11.05
CA ALA A 27 1.48 11.92 -11.21
C ALA A 27 2.86 12.11 -10.56
N ASP A 28 3.49 13.27 -10.73
CA ASP A 28 4.77 13.61 -10.06
C ASP A 28 4.62 13.57 -8.53
N ARG A 29 3.48 13.99 -8.01
CA ARG A 29 3.19 14.01 -6.58
C ARG A 29 2.83 12.64 -6.02
N LEU A 30 2.26 11.76 -6.84
CA LEU A 30 1.84 10.39 -6.51
C LEU A 30 2.68 9.35 -7.28
N ARG A 31 3.98 9.61 -7.45
CA ARG A 31 4.88 8.79 -8.28
C ARG A 31 4.94 7.33 -7.86
N LEU A 32 4.97 7.05 -6.54
CA LEU A 32 4.98 5.68 -6.02
C LEU A 32 3.67 4.97 -6.39
N THR A 33 2.54 5.58 -6.10
CA THR A 33 1.21 5.04 -6.41
C THR A 33 1.05 4.85 -7.92
N THR A 34 1.46 5.83 -8.72
CA THR A 34 1.38 5.76 -10.18
C THR A 34 2.18 4.58 -10.72
N VAL A 35 3.45 4.45 -10.31
CA VAL A 35 4.31 3.33 -10.75
C VAL A 35 3.72 2.00 -10.32
N TYR A 36 3.25 1.90 -9.07
CA TYR A 36 2.71 0.64 -8.58
C TYR A 36 1.40 0.26 -9.26
N VAL A 37 0.49 1.21 -9.48
CA VAL A 37 -0.76 0.99 -10.25
C VAL A 37 -0.45 0.55 -11.68
N LEU A 38 0.54 1.15 -12.35
CA LEU A 38 0.96 0.73 -13.70
C LEU A 38 1.50 -0.69 -13.72
N LEU A 39 2.32 -1.08 -12.73
CA LEU A 39 2.81 -2.46 -12.60
C LEU A 39 1.68 -3.46 -12.38
N LEU A 40 0.74 -3.16 -11.48
CA LEU A 40 -0.43 -4.00 -11.25
C LEU A 40 -1.32 -4.12 -12.49
N THR A 41 -1.53 -3.01 -13.19
CA THR A 41 -2.31 -3.00 -14.44
C THR A 41 -1.63 -3.84 -15.52
N ALA A 42 -0.31 -3.69 -15.70
CA ALA A 42 0.45 -4.49 -16.66
C ALA A 42 0.38 -5.99 -16.33
N THR A 43 0.55 -6.36 -15.05
CA THR A 43 0.42 -7.76 -14.61
C THR A 43 -1.00 -8.28 -14.84
N ALA A 44 -2.02 -7.50 -14.51
CA ALA A 44 -3.42 -7.88 -14.69
C ALA A 44 -3.78 -8.04 -16.17
N CYS A 45 -3.37 -7.12 -17.03
CA CYS A 45 -3.58 -7.21 -18.48
C CYS A 45 -2.87 -8.42 -19.08
N TRP A 46 -1.62 -8.66 -18.69
CA TRP A 46 -0.89 -9.85 -19.12
C TRP A 46 -1.59 -11.14 -18.71
N LEU A 47 -2.02 -11.24 -17.42
CA LEU A 47 -2.77 -12.38 -16.91
C LEU A 47 -4.11 -12.57 -17.60
N ALA A 48 -4.79 -11.50 -18.00
CA ALA A 48 -6.06 -11.58 -18.72
C ALA A 48 -5.92 -12.28 -20.07
N GLY A 49 -4.77 -12.14 -20.74
CA GLY A 49 -4.45 -12.83 -21.99
C GLY A 49 -4.01 -14.28 -21.83
N GLN A 50 -3.83 -14.78 -20.59
CA GLN A 50 -3.36 -16.15 -20.35
C GLN A 50 -4.52 -17.15 -20.27
N SER A 51 -4.25 -18.41 -20.64
CA SER A 51 -5.18 -19.51 -20.36
C SER A 51 -5.40 -19.68 -18.86
N HIS A 52 -6.55 -20.22 -18.46
CA HIS A 52 -6.87 -20.47 -17.05
C HIS A 52 -5.77 -21.27 -16.33
N GLY A 53 -5.22 -22.31 -16.98
CA GLY A 53 -4.13 -23.12 -16.42
C GLY A 53 -2.82 -22.34 -16.27
N ALA A 54 -2.47 -21.48 -17.22
CA ALA A 54 -1.27 -20.64 -17.14
C ALA A 54 -1.40 -19.59 -16.01
N ARG A 55 -2.58 -18.95 -15.90
CA ARG A 55 -2.89 -18.03 -14.79
C ARG A 55 -2.75 -18.71 -13.43
N ALA A 56 -3.37 -19.88 -13.26
CA ALA A 56 -3.30 -20.62 -12.01
C ALA A 56 -1.86 -21.04 -11.65
N ARG A 57 -1.04 -21.42 -12.64
CA ARG A 57 0.39 -21.71 -12.42
C ARG A 57 1.16 -20.47 -12.00
N PHE A 58 0.92 -19.32 -12.64
CA PHE A 58 1.57 -18.07 -12.29
C PHE A 58 1.25 -17.64 -10.85
N VAL A 59 -0.03 -17.66 -10.48
CA VAL A 59 -0.49 -17.32 -9.12
C VAL A 59 0.18 -18.25 -8.09
N ARG A 60 0.17 -19.55 -8.30
CA ARG A 60 0.84 -20.52 -7.40
C ARG A 60 2.34 -20.29 -7.31
N HIS A 61 3.01 -19.96 -8.43
CA HIS A 61 4.47 -19.73 -8.44
C HIS A 61 4.86 -18.47 -7.66
N ASN A 62 4.01 -17.46 -7.64
CA ASN A 62 4.22 -16.19 -6.94
C ASN A 62 3.56 -16.15 -5.56
N SER A 63 2.92 -17.22 -5.10
CA SER A 63 2.32 -17.29 -3.78
C SER A 63 3.41 -17.36 -2.70
N SER A 64 3.31 -16.50 -1.69
CA SER A 64 4.12 -16.63 -0.47
C SER A 64 3.51 -17.73 0.40
N ASN A 65 4.29 -18.74 0.71
CA ASN A 65 3.85 -19.81 1.61
C ASN A 65 5.06 -20.51 2.26
N VAL A 66 4.80 -21.25 3.32
CA VAL A 66 5.83 -21.98 4.08
C VAL A 66 6.72 -22.82 3.15
N HIS A 67 6.11 -23.61 2.25
CA HIS A 67 6.87 -24.46 1.35
C HIS A 67 7.84 -23.68 0.46
N HIS A 68 7.42 -22.52 -0.11
CA HIS A 68 8.32 -21.71 -0.92
C HIS A 68 9.46 -21.11 -0.10
N MET A 69 9.20 -20.71 1.15
CA MET A 69 10.24 -20.19 2.04
C MET A 69 11.25 -21.29 2.42
N GLU A 70 10.79 -22.51 2.72
CA GLU A 70 11.66 -23.65 3.02
C GLU A 70 12.58 -24.05 1.86
N VAL A 71 12.11 -23.93 0.61
CA VAL A 71 12.91 -24.20 -0.58
C VAL A 71 13.67 -22.97 -1.11
N GLY A 72 13.78 -21.92 -0.30
CA GLY A 72 14.58 -20.73 -0.60
C GLY A 72 13.96 -19.73 -1.56
N LYS A 73 12.66 -19.82 -1.88
CA LYS A 73 11.96 -18.89 -2.78
C LYS A 73 11.45 -17.63 -2.06
N TRP A 74 12.29 -16.98 -1.27
CA TRP A 74 11.95 -15.77 -0.50
C TRP A 74 11.49 -14.60 -1.35
N TRP A 75 11.89 -14.55 -2.63
CA TRP A 75 11.44 -13.54 -3.57
C TRP A 75 9.92 -13.52 -3.77
N THR A 76 9.22 -14.65 -3.49
CA THR A 76 7.75 -14.72 -3.57
C THR A 76 7.05 -13.74 -2.62
N MET A 77 7.68 -13.37 -1.51
CA MET A 77 7.17 -12.34 -0.61
C MET A 77 7.01 -10.97 -1.30
N PHE A 78 7.86 -10.68 -2.28
CA PHE A 78 7.78 -9.43 -3.05
C PHE A 78 6.87 -9.57 -4.26
N THR A 79 6.97 -10.67 -5.00
CA THR A 79 6.18 -10.86 -6.22
C THR A 79 4.71 -11.17 -5.95
N SER A 80 4.38 -11.72 -4.78
CA SER A 80 2.98 -11.86 -4.35
C SER A 80 2.26 -10.53 -4.29
N GLY A 81 2.94 -9.45 -3.89
CA GLY A 81 2.42 -8.10 -3.89
C GLY A 81 2.17 -7.48 -5.29
N LEU A 82 2.57 -8.14 -6.38
CA LEU A 82 2.29 -7.69 -7.74
C LEU A 82 1.08 -8.42 -8.38
N VAL A 83 0.41 -9.26 -7.62
CA VAL A 83 -0.74 -10.03 -8.10
C VAL A 83 -2.01 -9.57 -7.39
N VAL A 84 -3.05 -9.28 -8.17
CA VAL A 84 -4.41 -9.08 -7.62
C VAL A 84 -5.15 -10.40 -7.76
N ASP A 85 -5.53 -10.98 -6.62
CA ASP A 85 -6.26 -12.25 -6.55
C ASP A 85 -7.43 -12.12 -5.56
N GLY A 86 -8.44 -12.99 -5.67
CA GLY A 86 -9.62 -13.02 -4.81
C GLY A 86 -10.68 -11.94 -5.10
N VAL A 87 -10.33 -10.89 -5.86
CA VAL A 87 -11.25 -9.81 -6.27
C VAL A 87 -11.03 -9.47 -7.75
N PRO A 88 -12.00 -8.82 -8.42
CA PRO A 88 -11.77 -8.30 -9.77
C PRO A 88 -10.54 -7.37 -9.80
N ALA A 89 -9.65 -7.56 -10.78
CA ALA A 89 -8.37 -6.83 -10.84
C ALA A 89 -8.56 -5.29 -10.79
N TRP A 90 -9.58 -4.77 -11.50
CA TRP A 90 -9.89 -3.34 -11.48
C TRP A 90 -10.22 -2.82 -10.07
N ALA A 91 -10.94 -3.62 -9.27
CA ALA A 91 -11.32 -3.22 -7.91
C ALA A 91 -10.10 -3.18 -6.98
N GLY A 92 -9.22 -4.19 -7.06
CA GLY A 92 -7.96 -4.20 -6.31
C GLY A 92 -7.04 -3.04 -6.69
N ILE A 93 -6.90 -2.76 -8.00
CA ILE A 93 -6.09 -1.64 -8.51
C ILE A 93 -6.67 -0.29 -8.06
N ALA A 94 -8.01 -0.12 -8.13
CA ALA A 94 -8.67 1.09 -7.65
C ALA A 94 -8.47 1.28 -6.13
N ALA A 95 -8.58 0.22 -5.34
CA ALA A 95 -8.34 0.27 -3.91
C ALA A 95 -6.89 0.72 -3.59
N VAL A 96 -5.89 0.20 -4.33
CA VAL A 96 -4.49 0.67 -4.20
C VAL A 96 -4.37 2.13 -4.58
N ALA A 97 -4.93 2.55 -5.71
CA ALA A 97 -4.86 3.95 -6.16
C ALA A 97 -5.41 4.90 -5.09
N VAL A 98 -6.52 4.53 -4.44
CA VAL A 98 -7.14 5.35 -3.39
C VAL A 98 -6.32 5.31 -2.09
N VAL A 99 -6.05 4.12 -1.55
CA VAL A 99 -5.45 4.00 -0.21
C VAL A 99 -3.98 4.39 -0.21
N LEU A 100 -3.19 3.85 -1.15
CA LEU A 100 -1.77 4.19 -1.26
C LEU A 100 -1.60 5.64 -1.73
N GLY A 101 -2.43 6.11 -2.67
CA GLY A 101 -2.43 7.49 -3.14
C GLY A 101 -2.73 8.47 -2.01
N LEU A 102 -3.72 8.19 -1.17
CA LEU A 102 -4.03 9.02 0.00
C LEU A 102 -2.88 9.02 1.02
N ALA A 103 -2.25 7.87 1.24
CA ALA A 103 -1.08 7.75 2.11
C ALA A 103 0.11 8.55 1.55
N GLU A 104 0.42 8.39 0.27
CA GLU A 104 1.49 9.13 -0.40
C GLU A 104 1.22 10.64 -0.41
N TRP A 105 -0.02 11.04 -0.70
CA TRP A 105 -0.42 12.44 -0.63
C TRP A 105 -0.18 13.05 0.75
N ARG A 106 -0.47 12.29 1.82
CA ARG A 106 -0.33 12.76 3.21
C ARG A 106 1.10 12.74 3.72
N TRP A 107 1.86 11.68 3.42
CA TRP A 107 3.15 11.41 4.06
C TRP A 107 4.34 11.50 3.11
N GLY A 108 4.10 11.50 1.81
CA GLY A 108 5.10 11.37 0.74
C GLY A 108 5.46 9.92 0.43
N PRO A 109 6.14 9.67 -0.71
CA PRO A 109 6.34 8.32 -1.25
C PRO A 109 7.12 7.40 -0.32
N ALA A 110 8.20 7.87 0.28
CA ALA A 110 9.04 7.03 1.15
C ALA A 110 8.28 6.49 2.36
N ARG A 111 7.43 7.33 3.00
CA ARG A 111 6.66 6.90 4.17
C ARG A 111 5.48 6.01 3.80
N ALA A 112 4.77 6.37 2.72
CA ALA A 112 3.68 5.55 2.21
C ALA A 112 4.19 4.15 1.81
N GLY A 113 5.28 4.09 1.06
CA GLY A 113 5.92 2.84 0.67
C GLY A 113 6.40 2.02 1.86
N ALA A 114 7.04 2.66 2.85
CA ALA A 114 7.50 1.95 4.04
C ALA A 114 6.34 1.34 4.85
N VAL A 115 5.22 2.06 5.01
CA VAL A 115 4.03 1.53 5.70
C VAL A 115 3.41 0.38 4.91
N PHE A 116 3.30 0.53 3.58
CA PHE A 116 2.76 -0.52 2.71
C PHE A 116 3.62 -1.79 2.77
N VAL A 117 4.94 -1.66 2.61
CA VAL A 117 5.90 -2.78 2.65
C VAL A 117 5.91 -3.41 4.05
N PHE A 118 5.90 -2.61 5.11
CA PHE A 118 5.84 -3.11 6.48
C PHE A 118 4.56 -3.91 6.75
N GLY A 119 3.40 -3.42 6.28
CA GLY A 119 2.14 -4.15 6.37
C GLY A 119 2.17 -5.45 5.56
N HIS A 120 2.69 -5.41 4.32
CA HIS A 120 2.74 -6.56 3.43
C HIS A 120 3.72 -7.63 3.93
N LEU A 121 4.99 -7.29 4.03
CA LEU A 121 6.02 -8.27 4.44
C LEU A 121 5.85 -8.71 5.90
N GLY A 122 5.47 -7.78 6.79
CA GLY A 122 5.25 -8.09 8.19
C GLY A 122 4.08 -9.06 8.40
N ALA A 123 2.95 -8.84 7.73
CA ALA A 123 1.82 -9.77 7.82
C ALA A 123 2.17 -11.11 7.19
N THR A 124 2.79 -11.15 6.00
CA THR A 124 3.24 -12.39 5.37
C THR A 124 4.16 -13.18 6.30
N LEU A 125 5.19 -12.55 6.87
CA LEU A 125 6.13 -13.24 7.77
C LEU A 125 5.44 -13.78 9.04
N LEU A 126 4.53 -13.02 9.63
CA LEU A 126 3.84 -13.44 10.84
C LEU A 126 2.83 -14.56 10.56
N THR A 127 2.08 -14.51 9.47
CA THR A 127 1.10 -15.52 9.10
C THR A 127 1.77 -16.82 8.66
N GLU A 128 2.78 -16.74 7.79
CA GLU A 128 3.52 -17.91 7.34
C GLU A 128 4.38 -18.50 8.47
N GLY A 129 4.94 -17.66 9.35
CA GLY A 129 5.63 -18.11 10.55
C GLY A 129 4.70 -18.85 11.51
N ALA A 130 3.50 -18.35 11.73
CA ALA A 130 2.48 -19.05 12.52
C ALA A 130 2.09 -20.39 11.87
N MET A 131 1.91 -20.39 10.55
CA MET A 131 1.62 -21.61 9.80
C MET A 131 2.76 -22.63 9.91
N TRP A 132 4.00 -22.20 9.82
CA TRP A 132 5.18 -23.06 10.01
C TRP A 132 5.21 -23.69 11.42
N VAL A 133 4.91 -22.91 12.46
CA VAL A 133 4.79 -23.43 13.84
C VAL A 133 3.66 -24.45 13.94
N MET A 134 2.50 -24.19 13.34
CA MET A 134 1.39 -25.14 13.33
C MET A 134 1.77 -26.46 12.63
N LEU A 135 2.48 -26.38 11.49
CA LEU A 135 2.96 -27.56 10.76
C LEU A 135 3.96 -28.37 11.58
N THR A 136 4.93 -27.72 12.22
CA THR A 136 5.93 -28.41 13.06
C THR A 136 5.32 -29.02 14.31
N ALA A 137 4.30 -28.36 14.89
CA ALA A 137 3.52 -28.90 16.01
C ALA A 137 2.45 -29.92 15.59
N ARG A 138 2.34 -30.25 14.29
CA ARG A 138 1.35 -31.18 13.73
C ARG A 138 -0.10 -30.80 14.06
N ILE A 139 -0.39 -29.52 14.13
CA ILE A 139 -1.76 -29.01 14.39
C ILE A 139 -2.63 -29.29 13.16
N PRO A 140 -3.82 -29.89 13.30
CA PRO A 140 -4.74 -30.13 12.19
C PRO A 140 -5.11 -28.84 11.46
N GLY A 141 -5.26 -28.91 10.13
CA GLY A 141 -5.62 -27.76 9.29
C GLY A 141 -4.44 -26.91 8.80
N ALA A 142 -3.21 -27.16 9.28
CA ALA A 142 -2.02 -26.48 8.78
C ALA A 142 -1.69 -26.93 7.35
N LEU A 143 -1.44 -25.96 6.45
CA LEU A 143 -1.19 -26.18 5.01
C LEU A 143 0.11 -25.48 4.57
N SER A 144 1.16 -26.25 4.27
CA SER A 144 2.46 -25.71 3.83
C SER A 144 2.40 -24.97 2.47
N ARG A 145 1.35 -25.23 1.69
CA ARG A 145 1.10 -24.63 0.38
C ARG A 145 -0.19 -23.84 0.35
N ALA A 146 -0.60 -23.25 1.47
CA ALA A 146 -1.70 -22.29 1.49
C ALA A 146 -1.44 -21.18 0.48
N ARG A 147 -2.49 -20.76 -0.23
CA ARG A 147 -2.34 -19.68 -1.22
C ARG A 147 -2.37 -18.34 -0.49
N ASP A 148 -1.24 -17.66 -0.49
CA ASP A 148 -1.10 -16.30 0.01
C ASP A 148 -0.49 -15.44 -1.09
N VAL A 149 -1.34 -14.78 -1.84
CA VAL A 149 -0.95 -13.82 -2.89
C VAL A 149 -1.85 -12.60 -2.81
N GLY A 150 -1.27 -11.48 -3.14
CA GLY A 150 -2.02 -10.26 -3.38
C GLY A 150 -1.48 -9.06 -2.61
N ILE A 151 -1.97 -7.94 -3.08
CA ILE A 151 -1.66 -6.59 -2.57
C ILE A 151 -2.32 -6.30 -1.22
N SER A 152 -3.19 -7.20 -0.75
CA SER A 152 -4.19 -6.91 0.29
C SER A 152 -3.59 -6.60 1.66
N TYR A 153 -2.53 -7.29 2.08
CA TYR A 153 -1.87 -7.01 3.36
C TYR A 153 -1.26 -5.60 3.41
N GLY A 154 -0.56 -5.20 2.34
CA GLY A 154 -0.03 -3.84 2.24
C GLY A 154 -1.14 -2.79 2.23
N LEU A 155 -2.23 -3.09 1.53
CA LEU A 155 -3.41 -2.23 1.45
C LEU A 155 -4.09 -2.07 2.82
N VAL A 156 -4.39 -3.17 3.50
CA VAL A 156 -5.04 -3.18 4.82
C VAL A 156 -4.15 -2.54 5.88
N GLY A 157 -2.83 -2.83 5.88
CA GLY A 157 -1.88 -2.17 6.77
C GLY A 157 -1.82 -0.66 6.56
N THR A 158 -1.80 -0.21 5.29
CA THR A 158 -1.81 1.22 4.97
C THR A 158 -3.13 1.87 5.38
N ALA A 159 -4.27 1.22 5.13
CA ALA A 159 -5.59 1.69 5.56
C ALA A 159 -5.68 1.79 7.09
N GLY A 160 -5.20 0.79 7.81
CA GLY A 160 -5.12 0.80 9.28
C GLY A 160 -4.31 1.98 9.82
N CYS A 161 -3.16 2.26 9.21
CA CYS A 161 -2.34 3.40 9.56
C CYS A 161 -3.04 4.75 9.27
N LEU A 162 -3.70 4.87 8.10
CA LEU A 162 -4.48 6.06 7.73
C LEU A 162 -5.63 6.32 8.71
N LEU A 163 -6.36 5.28 9.08
CA LEU A 163 -7.47 5.37 10.04
C LEU A 163 -6.95 5.74 11.45
N ALA A 164 -5.86 5.12 11.90
CA ALA A 164 -5.27 5.40 13.21
C ALA A 164 -4.71 6.84 13.34
N LEU A 165 -4.21 7.42 12.24
CA LEU A 165 -3.74 8.81 12.15
C LEU A 165 -4.83 9.79 11.70
N GLY A 166 -6.03 9.30 11.39
CA GLY A 166 -7.15 10.09 10.93
C GLY A 166 -7.80 10.92 12.04
N PRO A 167 -8.78 11.76 11.69
CA PRO A 167 -9.58 12.50 12.65
C PRO A 167 -10.31 11.55 13.62
N ALA A 168 -10.70 12.08 14.78
CA ALA A 168 -11.27 11.30 15.88
C ALA A 168 -12.41 10.34 15.47
N PRO A 169 -13.39 10.72 14.61
CA PRO A 169 -14.44 9.80 14.17
C PRO A 169 -13.87 8.59 13.40
N LEU A 170 -12.95 8.80 12.45
CA LEU A 170 -12.35 7.72 11.67
C LEU A 170 -11.54 6.77 12.55
N ARG A 171 -10.79 7.32 13.51
CA ARG A 171 -10.02 6.51 14.45
C ARG A 171 -10.93 5.73 15.40
N ARG A 172 -12.01 6.34 15.91
CA ARG A 172 -12.92 5.74 16.89
C ARG A 172 -13.85 4.69 16.29
N PHE A 173 -14.33 4.92 15.06
CA PHE A 173 -15.32 4.06 14.42
C PHE A 173 -14.76 3.32 13.20
N GLY A 174 -13.97 3.97 12.35
CA GLY A 174 -13.47 3.38 11.10
C GLY A 174 -12.46 2.25 11.33
N LEU A 175 -11.54 2.41 12.27
CA LEU A 175 -10.56 1.37 12.58
C LEU A 175 -11.22 0.12 13.19
N PRO A 176 -12.08 0.22 14.23
CA PRO A 176 -12.82 -0.95 14.73
C PRO A 176 -13.79 -1.54 13.69
N ALA A 177 -14.46 -0.73 12.87
CA ALA A 177 -15.35 -1.23 11.83
C ALA A 177 -14.62 -2.07 10.79
N LEU A 178 -13.45 -1.59 10.33
CA LEU A 178 -12.59 -2.38 9.43
C LEU A 178 -12.13 -3.67 10.10
N GLY A 179 -11.69 -3.60 11.36
CA GLY A 179 -11.28 -4.77 12.13
C GLY A 179 -12.40 -5.79 12.31
N LEU A 180 -13.61 -5.32 12.61
CA LEU A 180 -14.79 -6.19 12.74
C LEU A 180 -15.14 -6.84 11.40
N GLY A 181 -15.14 -6.08 10.29
CA GLY A 181 -15.39 -6.63 8.96
C GLY A 181 -14.41 -7.75 8.62
N LEU A 182 -13.10 -7.52 8.84
CA LEU A 182 -12.06 -8.53 8.61
C LEU A 182 -12.21 -9.75 9.56
N ALA A 183 -12.59 -9.53 10.81
CA ALA A 183 -12.83 -10.62 11.74
C ALA A 183 -14.05 -11.47 11.34
N VAL A 184 -15.10 -10.86 10.81
CA VAL A 184 -16.28 -11.57 10.29
C VAL A 184 -15.91 -12.39 9.06
N THR A 185 -15.16 -11.85 8.08
CA THR A 185 -14.71 -12.64 6.93
C THR A 185 -13.88 -13.83 7.37
N TRP A 186 -12.92 -13.64 8.29
CA TRP A 186 -12.12 -14.73 8.83
C TRP A 186 -12.97 -15.79 9.56
N ALA A 187 -13.96 -15.36 10.33
CA ALA A 187 -14.85 -16.31 11.04
C ALA A 187 -15.70 -17.16 10.08
N LEU A 188 -16.07 -16.60 8.92
CA LEU A 188 -16.87 -17.29 7.91
C LEU A 188 -16.03 -18.22 7.02
N ASP A 189 -14.87 -17.75 6.55
CA ASP A 189 -14.08 -18.43 5.54
C ASP A 189 -12.89 -19.21 6.11
N GLN A 190 -12.41 -18.84 7.31
CA GLN A 190 -11.30 -19.44 8.05
C GLN A 190 -10.01 -19.60 7.21
N GLN A 191 -9.82 -18.73 6.22
CA GLN A 191 -8.62 -18.77 5.40
C GLN A 191 -7.45 -18.08 6.11
N LEU A 192 -6.22 -18.57 5.85
CA LEU A 192 -5.00 -17.95 6.39
C LEU A 192 -4.88 -16.48 6.01
N ALA A 193 -5.22 -16.15 4.75
CA ALA A 193 -5.18 -14.78 4.25
C ALA A 193 -6.05 -13.82 5.07
N ASP A 194 -7.21 -14.26 5.57
CA ASP A 194 -8.10 -13.43 6.37
C ASP A 194 -7.51 -13.13 7.75
N ALA A 195 -6.87 -14.11 8.38
CA ALA A 195 -6.10 -13.88 9.60
C ALA A 195 -4.95 -12.90 9.35
N GLY A 196 -4.27 -13.02 8.20
CA GLY A 196 -3.22 -12.09 7.76
C GLY A 196 -3.70 -10.66 7.59
N HIS A 197 -4.94 -10.44 7.15
CA HIS A 197 -5.52 -9.10 7.08
C HIS A 197 -5.66 -8.45 8.46
N LEU A 198 -6.07 -9.21 9.49
CA LEU A 198 -6.13 -8.71 10.86
C LEU A 198 -4.73 -8.34 11.39
N VAL A 199 -3.73 -9.18 11.11
CA VAL A 199 -2.33 -8.90 11.45
C VAL A 199 -1.86 -7.64 10.74
N ALA A 200 -2.12 -7.49 9.44
CA ALA A 200 -1.76 -6.31 8.65
C ALA A 200 -2.41 -5.03 9.21
N LEU A 201 -3.68 -5.08 9.60
CA LEU A 201 -4.39 -3.98 10.24
C LEU A 201 -3.70 -3.56 11.55
N GLY A 202 -3.35 -4.53 12.39
CA GLY A 202 -2.62 -4.32 13.64
C GLY A 202 -1.25 -3.67 13.42
N LEU A 203 -0.47 -4.16 12.43
CA LEU A 203 0.81 -3.61 12.02
C LEU A 203 0.68 -2.16 11.53
N GLY A 204 -0.35 -1.86 10.74
CA GLY A 204 -0.66 -0.50 10.30
C GLY A 204 -0.98 0.44 11.45
N ALA A 205 -1.81 -0.01 12.40
CA ALA A 205 -2.12 0.76 13.61
C ALA A 205 -0.88 0.96 14.51
N LEU A 206 0.02 -0.02 14.55
CA LEU A 206 1.31 0.08 15.26
C LEU A 206 2.24 1.08 14.57
N ALA A 207 2.37 1.04 13.25
CA ALA A 207 3.15 2.01 12.47
C ALA A 207 2.71 3.44 12.73
N ALA A 208 1.39 3.66 12.92
CA ALA A 208 0.84 4.96 13.27
C ALA A 208 1.35 5.53 14.61
N ARG A 209 1.95 4.71 15.49
CA ARG A 209 2.52 5.17 16.77
C ARG A 209 3.92 5.75 16.62
N THR A 210 4.58 5.55 15.47
CA THR A 210 5.93 6.04 15.24
C THR A 210 5.99 7.57 15.18
N PRO A 211 6.99 8.24 15.83
CA PRO A 211 7.15 9.69 15.76
C PRO A 211 7.34 10.21 14.33
N TRP A 212 7.98 9.41 13.49
CA TRP A 212 8.28 9.70 12.09
C TRP A 212 7.02 9.97 11.24
N LEU A 213 5.90 9.25 11.50
CA LEU A 213 4.61 9.50 10.86
C LEU A 213 3.82 10.62 11.54
N ARG A 214 3.82 10.66 12.87
CA ARG A 214 3.07 11.65 13.66
C ARG A 214 3.57 13.08 13.45
N GLY A 215 4.87 13.29 13.26
CA GLY A 215 5.45 14.63 13.09
C GLY A 215 4.87 15.37 11.89
N ARG A 216 4.70 14.70 10.74
CA ARG A 216 4.10 15.33 9.54
C ARG A 216 2.59 15.51 9.63
N ALA A 217 1.88 14.61 10.29
CA ALA A 217 0.44 14.77 10.49
C ALA A 217 0.14 16.05 11.30
N ARG A 218 0.94 16.33 12.32
CA ARG A 218 0.84 17.56 13.15
C ARG A 218 1.27 18.82 12.39
N ALA A 219 2.33 18.76 11.59
CA ALA A 219 2.83 19.92 10.83
C ALA A 219 1.79 20.41 9.80
N ARG A 220 1.09 19.50 9.10
CA ARG A 220 0.03 19.87 8.15
C ARG A 220 -1.25 20.41 8.82
N ALA A 221 -1.59 19.94 10.01
CA ALA A 221 -2.73 20.44 10.75
C ALA A 221 -2.54 21.87 11.29
N ARG A 222 -1.30 22.38 11.30
CA ARG A 222 -0.95 23.72 11.79
C ARG A 222 -0.82 24.80 10.71
N VAL A 223 -0.95 24.45 9.41
CA VAL A 223 -0.95 25.46 8.33
C VAL A 223 -2.32 26.13 8.32
N PRO A 224 -2.44 27.45 8.67
CA PRO A 224 -3.71 28.14 8.64
C PRO A 224 -4.21 28.25 7.20
N VAL A 225 -5.51 28.06 6.97
CA VAL A 225 -6.18 28.20 5.66
C VAL A 225 -6.18 29.66 5.15
N SER A 226 -5.60 30.60 5.90
CA SER A 226 -5.64 32.04 5.61
C SER A 226 -4.62 32.57 4.58
N ALA A 227 -3.87 31.72 3.88
CA ALA A 227 -2.86 32.16 2.91
C ALA A 227 -3.31 32.09 1.44
N THR A 228 -4.61 31.97 1.16
CA THR A 228 -5.16 32.02 -0.20
C THR A 228 -6.31 33.03 -0.26
N ARG A 229 -5.95 34.30 -0.23
CA ARG A 229 -6.75 35.38 -0.79
C ARG A 229 -5.87 36.21 -1.71
#